data_164e93b544063e2c61078cbb6f4226f0
#
_entry.id   164e93b544063e2c61078cbb6f4226f0
#
_cell.length_a   1.000
_cell.length_b   1.000
_cell.length_c   1.000
_cell.angle_alpha   90.00
_cell.angle_beta   90.00
_cell.angle_gamma   90.00
#
_symmetry.space_group_name_H-M   'P 1'
#
loop_
_entity.id
_entity.type
_entity.pdbx_description
1 polymer ?
#
loop_
_entity_poly.entity_id
_entity_poly.type
_entity_poly.pdbx_seq_one_letter_code
_entity_poly.pdbx_strand_id
1 'polypeptide(L)'
;MKQLLIAVLLLSGAASAQEVGEGLTGRAFNGQFWQLLQANEKNIYIGAFHEGLGLGMTMTAAGPYDADKLADQYFAKGFGPTEMVKGLDQFYADAANTRVPIFVAMRWFREKCRGRSAAQLEELASAYRASAERETGGAAEKK
;
A
#
# COMPACT_ATOMS: atom_id res chain seq x y z
N MET A 1 40.92 13.50 5.41
CA MET A 1 40.15 12.84 4.36
C MET A 1 39.29 11.66 4.85
N LYS A 2 39.75 10.77 5.73
CA LYS A 2 38.95 9.63 6.24
C LYS A 2 37.67 10.05 7.03
N GLN A 3 37.73 11.14 7.79
CA GLN A 3 36.57 11.62 8.57
C GLN A 3 35.46 12.22 7.72
N LEU A 4 35.78 12.80 6.55
CA LEU A 4 34.80 13.36 5.65
C LEU A 4 33.96 12.28 4.96
N LEU A 5 34.57 11.12 4.66
CA LEU A 5 33.87 9.98 4.03
C LEU A 5 32.86 9.32 4.98
N ILE A 6 33.18 9.27 6.29
CA ILE A 6 32.24 8.72 7.29
C ILE A 6 31.03 9.63 7.49
N ALA A 7 31.21 10.94 7.46
CA ALA A 7 30.10 11.90 7.57
C ALA A 7 29.13 11.82 6.38
N VAL A 8 29.62 11.62 5.16
CA VAL A 8 28.80 11.46 3.96
C VAL A 8 28.00 10.16 3.98
N LEU A 9 28.58 9.07 4.48
CA LEU A 9 27.88 7.78 4.62
C LEU A 9 26.77 7.82 5.69
N LEU A 10 26.98 8.57 6.78
CA LEU A 10 25.96 8.73 7.82
C LEU A 10 24.79 9.60 7.35
N LEU A 11 25.05 10.62 6.55
CA LEU A 11 24.00 11.46 5.98
C LEU A 11 23.13 10.72 4.94
N SER A 12 23.73 9.88 4.10
CA SER A 12 22.98 9.05 3.14
C SER A 12 22.13 7.98 3.85
N GLY A 13 22.60 7.41 4.95
CA GLY A 13 21.82 6.45 5.73
C GLY A 13 20.64 7.07 6.46
N ALA A 14 20.77 8.31 6.94
CA ALA A 14 19.69 9.02 7.61
C ALA A 14 18.56 9.44 6.62
N ALA A 15 18.92 9.88 5.41
CA ALA A 15 17.95 10.25 4.38
C ALA A 15 17.10 9.04 3.96
N SER A 16 17.72 7.91 3.68
CA SER A 16 16.98 6.68 3.29
C SER A 16 16.10 6.13 4.42
N ALA A 17 16.50 6.25 5.68
CA ALA A 17 15.67 5.84 6.81
C ALA A 17 14.46 6.75 7.01
N GLN A 18 14.61 8.05 6.72
CA GLN A 18 13.50 9.01 6.79
C GLN A 18 12.50 8.79 5.65
N GLU A 19 12.96 8.54 4.41
CA GLU A 19 12.10 8.21 3.27
C GLU A 19 11.25 6.95 3.54
N VAL A 20 11.83 5.91 4.13
CA VAL A 20 11.08 4.71 4.52
C VAL A 20 10.05 5.02 5.61
N GLY A 21 10.37 5.89 6.56
CA GLY A 21 9.44 6.32 7.62
C GLY A 21 8.22 7.05 7.07
N GLU A 22 8.39 7.91 6.07
CA GLU A 22 7.30 8.60 5.38
C GLU A 22 6.46 7.65 4.51
N GLY A 23 7.07 6.58 4.00
CA GLY A 23 6.41 5.52 3.24
C GLY A 23 5.47 4.63 4.06
N LEU A 24 5.28 4.91 5.36
CA LEU A 24 4.42 4.15 6.25
C LEU A 24 3.26 5.01 6.79
N THR A 25 2.08 4.40 6.86
CA THR A 25 0.94 4.90 7.63
C THR A 25 0.60 3.84 8.67
N GLY A 26 0.76 4.20 9.93
CA GLY A 26 0.76 3.21 11.01
C GLY A 26 1.93 2.22 10.85
N ARG A 27 1.64 0.97 10.51
CA ARG A 27 2.64 -0.08 10.24
C ARG A 27 2.58 -0.61 8.81
N ALA A 28 1.83 0.04 7.93
CA ALA A 28 1.60 -0.40 6.56
C ALA A 28 2.25 0.53 5.55
N PHE A 29 2.83 -0.03 4.50
CA PHE A 29 3.31 0.75 3.36
C PHE A 29 2.17 1.51 2.70
N ASN A 30 2.44 2.76 2.32
CA ASN A 30 1.49 3.70 1.74
C ASN A 30 1.89 4.14 0.32
N GLY A 31 1.19 5.13 -0.23
CA GLY A 31 1.44 5.64 -1.58
C GLY A 31 2.79 6.33 -1.74
N GLN A 32 3.37 6.92 -0.68
CA GLN A 32 4.73 7.49 -0.76
C GLN A 32 5.75 6.38 -1.02
N PHE A 33 5.66 5.25 -0.29
CA PHE A 33 6.48 4.07 -0.58
C PHE A 33 6.20 3.54 -2.00
N TRP A 34 4.92 3.46 -2.42
CA TRP A 34 4.54 2.99 -3.75
C TRP A 34 5.18 3.79 -4.88
N GLN A 35 5.30 5.12 -4.71
CA GLN A 35 5.91 6.01 -5.69
C GLN A 35 7.42 5.85 -5.83
N LEU A 36 8.10 5.30 -4.82
CA LEU A 36 9.54 4.99 -4.88
C LEU A 36 9.84 3.72 -5.69
N LEU A 37 8.85 2.82 -5.83
CA LEU A 37 9.04 1.55 -6.52
C LEU A 37 9.06 1.72 -8.04
N GLN A 38 9.98 1.00 -8.70
CA GLN A 38 9.99 0.84 -10.14
C GLN A 38 8.88 -0.13 -10.60
N ALA A 39 8.57 -0.13 -11.90
CA ALA A 39 7.45 -0.92 -12.44
C ALA A 39 7.56 -2.43 -12.15
N ASN A 40 8.76 -3.01 -12.25
CA ASN A 40 9.00 -4.41 -11.91
C ASN A 40 8.84 -4.68 -10.40
N GLU A 41 9.28 -3.76 -9.55
CA GLU A 41 9.17 -3.88 -8.10
C GLU A 41 7.71 -3.81 -7.64
N LYS A 42 6.89 -2.95 -8.25
CA LYS A 42 5.44 -2.90 -8.03
C LYS A 42 4.77 -4.23 -8.34
N ASN A 43 5.14 -4.87 -9.46
CA ASN A 43 4.60 -6.19 -9.80
C ASN A 43 5.04 -7.27 -8.80
N ILE A 44 6.30 -7.25 -8.38
CA ILE A 44 6.82 -8.16 -7.34
C ILE A 44 6.09 -7.93 -6.02
N TYR A 45 5.88 -6.67 -5.62
CA TYR A 45 5.15 -6.33 -4.39
C TYR A 45 3.72 -6.89 -4.39
N ILE A 46 2.98 -6.72 -5.49
CA ILE A 46 1.61 -7.24 -5.62
C ILE A 46 1.61 -8.77 -5.62
N GLY A 47 2.55 -9.41 -6.30
CA GLY A 47 2.71 -10.88 -6.28
C GLY A 47 3.00 -11.41 -4.88
N ALA A 48 3.96 -10.82 -4.19
CA ALA A 48 4.33 -11.20 -2.82
C ALA A 48 3.17 -10.97 -1.82
N PHE A 49 2.42 -9.89 -1.99
CA PHE A 49 1.22 -9.65 -1.19
C PHE A 49 0.17 -10.75 -1.40
N HIS A 50 -0.07 -11.15 -2.66
CA HIS A 50 -0.99 -12.22 -3.00
C HIS A 50 -0.59 -13.57 -2.37
N GLU A 51 0.67 -13.94 -2.52
CA GLU A 51 1.21 -15.18 -1.95
C GLU A 51 1.18 -15.17 -0.42
N GLY A 52 1.59 -14.06 0.20
CA GLY A 52 1.56 -13.88 1.65
C GLY A 52 0.15 -13.96 2.22
N LEU A 53 -0.83 -13.40 1.52
CA LEU A 53 -2.23 -13.51 1.87
C LEU A 53 -2.70 -14.98 1.81
N GLY A 54 -2.39 -15.69 0.73
CA GLY A 54 -2.70 -17.11 0.55
C GLY A 54 -2.09 -17.97 1.66
N LEU A 55 -0.82 -17.75 1.98
CA LEU A 55 -0.13 -18.46 3.06
C LEU A 55 -0.77 -18.17 4.42
N GLY A 56 -1.03 -16.89 4.74
CA GLY A 56 -1.64 -16.50 6.01
C GLY A 56 -2.98 -17.16 6.24
N MET A 57 -3.75 -17.34 5.20
CA MET A 57 -5.05 -18.02 5.26
C MET A 57 -4.93 -19.52 5.42
N THR A 58 -4.01 -20.15 4.72
CA THR A 58 -3.75 -21.59 4.89
C THR A 58 -3.39 -21.92 6.35
N MET A 59 -2.67 -20.99 7.01
CA MET A 59 -2.25 -21.17 8.41
C MET A 59 -3.36 -20.86 9.42
N THR A 60 -4.36 -20.05 9.08
CA THR A 60 -5.42 -19.62 10.01
C THR A 60 -6.76 -20.31 9.78
N ALA A 61 -6.92 -21.01 8.65
CA ALA A 61 -8.18 -21.68 8.31
C ALA A 61 -8.39 -22.92 9.19
N ALA A 62 -9.38 -22.85 10.07
CA ALA A 62 -9.88 -24.00 10.82
C ALA A 62 -10.82 -24.91 9.99
N GLY A 63 -10.82 -24.79 8.65
CA GLY A 63 -11.69 -25.51 7.73
C GLY A 63 -11.20 -25.45 6.29
N PRO A 64 -11.92 -26.03 5.33
CA PRO A 64 -11.55 -25.96 3.93
C PRO A 64 -11.44 -24.50 3.48
N TYR A 65 -10.26 -24.17 3.04
CA TYR A 65 -9.87 -22.85 2.60
C TYR A 65 -10.56 -22.49 1.29
N ASP A 66 -11.28 -21.37 1.28
CA ASP A 66 -11.88 -20.81 0.07
C ASP A 66 -11.00 -19.66 -0.45
N ALA A 67 -9.98 -20.04 -1.23
CA ALA A 67 -9.05 -19.10 -1.87
C ALA A 67 -9.78 -18.06 -2.72
N ASP A 68 -10.88 -18.47 -3.35
CA ASP A 68 -11.64 -17.61 -4.25
C ASP A 68 -12.36 -16.49 -3.48
N LYS A 69 -12.94 -16.81 -2.32
CA LYS A 69 -13.59 -15.78 -1.48
C LYS A 69 -12.63 -14.73 -0.99
N LEU A 70 -11.40 -15.09 -0.71
CA LEU A 70 -10.44 -14.10 -0.23
C LEU A 70 -9.77 -13.34 -1.35
N ALA A 71 -9.44 -14.00 -2.45
CA ALA A 71 -9.04 -13.30 -3.65
C ALA A 71 -10.08 -12.23 -4.01
N ASP A 72 -11.38 -12.54 -3.88
CA ASP A 72 -12.47 -11.59 -4.06
C ASP A 72 -12.49 -10.43 -3.04
N GLN A 73 -11.91 -10.59 -1.86
CA GLN A 73 -11.83 -9.49 -0.88
C GLN A 73 -10.75 -8.45 -1.21
N TYR A 74 -9.64 -8.87 -1.78
CA TYR A 74 -8.48 -8.02 -2.05
C TYR A 74 -8.20 -7.85 -3.54
N PHE A 75 -8.57 -8.82 -4.37
CA PHE A 75 -8.37 -8.77 -5.81
C PHE A 75 -9.71 -8.73 -6.53
N ALA A 76 -9.83 -7.94 -7.56
CA ALA A 76 -11.00 -7.97 -8.43
C ALA A 76 -10.91 -9.22 -9.32
N LYS A 77 -12.00 -10.01 -9.36
CA LYS A 77 -12.06 -11.24 -10.16
C LYS A 77 -11.72 -10.96 -11.62
N GLY A 78 -10.75 -11.69 -12.16
CA GLY A 78 -10.31 -11.56 -13.55
C GLY A 78 -9.26 -10.47 -13.79
N PHE A 79 -8.75 -9.80 -12.75
CA PHE A 79 -7.67 -8.83 -12.86
C PHE A 79 -6.37 -9.41 -12.28
N GLY A 80 -5.31 -9.36 -13.08
CA GLY A 80 -3.98 -9.81 -12.67
C GLY A 80 -3.16 -8.72 -11.95
N PRO A 81 -1.92 -9.06 -11.54
CA PRO A 81 -1.02 -8.10 -10.88
C PRO A 81 -0.80 -6.81 -11.67
N THR A 82 -0.68 -6.91 -12.98
CA THR A 82 -0.43 -5.74 -13.86
C THR A 82 -1.60 -4.74 -13.84
N GLU A 83 -2.84 -5.22 -13.86
CA GLU A 83 -4.03 -4.38 -13.77
C GLU A 83 -4.13 -3.74 -12.39
N MET A 84 -3.78 -4.47 -11.33
CA MET A 84 -3.72 -3.92 -9.98
C MET A 84 -2.68 -2.81 -9.88
N VAL A 85 -1.47 -3.00 -10.43
CA VAL A 85 -0.43 -1.96 -10.47
C VAL A 85 -0.95 -0.70 -11.15
N LYS A 86 -1.57 -0.81 -12.35
CA LYS A 86 -2.16 0.34 -13.05
C LYS A 86 -3.26 1.03 -12.24
N GLY A 87 -4.08 0.26 -11.54
CA GLY A 87 -5.12 0.79 -10.68
C GLY A 87 -4.58 1.57 -9.49
N LEU A 88 -3.52 1.08 -8.87
CA LEU A 88 -2.83 1.75 -7.77
C LEU A 88 -2.08 3.00 -8.24
N ASP A 89 -1.42 2.93 -9.39
CA ASP A 89 -0.78 4.11 -9.98
C ASP A 89 -1.80 5.22 -10.23
N GLN A 90 -2.99 4.87 -10.74
CA GLN A 90 -4.08 5.82 -10.92
C GLN A 90 -4.60 6.39 -9.59
N PHE A 91 -4.75 5.58 -8.56
CA PHE A 91 -5.18 6.03 -7.24
C PHE A 91 -4.19 7.01 -6.61
N TYR A 92 -2.90 6.69 -6.68
CA TYR A 92 -1.82 7.51 -6.11
C TYR A 92 -1.34 8.64 -7.03
N ALA A 93 -1.90 8.79 -8.23
CA ALA A 93 -1.69 9.99 -9.04
C ALA A 93 -2.27 11.25 -8.37
N ASP A 94 -3.29 11.10 -7.54
CA ASP A 94 -3.74 12.15 -6.63
C ASP A 94 -2.85 12.18 -5.38
N ALA A 95 -2.14 13.29 -5.20
CA ALA A 95 -1.23 13.49 -4.05
C ALA A 95 -1.94 13.37 -2.69
N ALA A 96 -3.23 13.68 -2.60
CA ALA A 96 -4.01 13.52 -1.39
C ALA A 96 -4.12 12.06 -0.93
N ASN A 97 -3.96 11.10 -1.83
CA ASN A 97 -4.07 9.67 -1.53
C ASN A 97 -2.74 9.04 -1.04
N THR A 98 -1.61 9.76 -1.12
CA THR A 98 -0.28 9.18 -0.89
C THR A 98 -0.08 8.62 0.52
N ARG A 99 -0.84 9.07 1.51
CA ARG A 99 -0.81 8.52 2.88
C ARG A 99 -1.72 7.31 3.09
N VAL A 100 -2.59 7.00 2.14
CA VAL A 100 -3.47 5.82 2.25
C VAL A 100 -2.63 4.54 2.13
N PRO A 101 -2.79 3.55 3.03
CA PRO A 101 -2.07 2.28 2.94
C PRO A 101 -2.37 1.54 1.63
N ILE A 102 -1.36 0.84 1.07
CA ILE A 102 -1.48 0.15 -0.22
C ILE A 102 -2.61 -0.89 -0.20
N PHE A 103 -2.73 -1.69 0.86
CA PHE A 103 -3.80 -2.69 0.95
C PHE A 103 -5.21 -2.07 0.98
N VAL A 104 -5.34 -0.83 1.47
CA VAL A 104 -6.60 -0.07 1.45
C VAL A 104 -6.88 0.44 0.04
N ALA A 105 -5.86 0.94 -0.68
CA ALA A 105 -5.96 1.35 -2.06
C ALA A 105 -6.32 0.18 -3.00
N MET A 106 -5.84 -1.03 -2.72
CA MET A 106 -6.25 -2.26 -3.43
C MET A 106 -7.77 -2.50 -3.31
N ARG A 107 -8.35 -2.25 -2.14
CA ARG A 107 -9.82 -2.34 -1.95
C ARG A 107 -10.57 -1.29 -2.76
N TRP A 108 -10.04 -0.06 -2.86
CA TRP A 108 -10.61 0.96 -3.73
C TRP A 108 -10.62 0.51 -5.20
N PHE A 109 -9.50 -0.02 -5.69
CA PHE A 109 -9.41 -0.53 -7.06
C PHE A 109 -10.40 -1.67 -7.31
N ARG A 110 -10.56 -2.60 -6.37
CA ARG A 110 -11.56 -3.65 -6.45
C ARG A 110 -12.99 -3.08 -6.60
N GLU A 111 -13.34 -2.08 -5.81
CA GLU A 111 -14.66 -1.45 -5.89
C GLU A 111 -14.88 -0.74 -7.25
N LYS A 112 -13.81 -0.15 -7.80
CA LYS A 112 -13.82 0.40 -9.16
C LYS A 112 -14.10 -0.68 -10.21
N CYS A 113 -13.46 -1.84 -10.12
CA CYS A 113 -13.68 -2.97 -11.01
C CYS A 113 -15.09 -3.56 -10.88
N ARG A 114 -15.74 -3.37 -9.73
CA ARG A 114 -17.15 -3.74 -9.50
C ARG A 114 -18.15 -2.74 -10.06
N GLY A 115 -17.68 -1.68 -10.72
CA GLY A 115 -18.52 -0.70 -11.39
C GLY A 115 -19.09 0.40 -10.51
N ARG A 116 -18.47 0.69 -9.35
CA ARG A 116 -18.86 1.86 -8.57
C ARG A 116 -18.69 3.14 -9.37
N SER A 117 -19.61 4.07 -9.21
CA SER A 117 -19.54 5.38 -9.84
C SER A 117 -18.36 6.22 -9.36
N ALA A 118 -17.93 7.20 -10.14
CA ALA A 118 -16.84 8.11 -9.76
C ALA A 118 -17.13 8.82 -8.42
N ALA A 119 -18.36 9.22 -8.16
CA ALA A 119 -18.77 9.87 -6.90
C ALA A 119 -18.62 8.91 -5.70
N GLN A 120 -19.02 7.64 -5.84
CA GLN A 120 -18.88 6.63 -4.79
C GLN A 120 -17.39 6.28 -4.52
N LEU A 121 -16.56 6.28 -5.58
CA LEU A 121 -15.13 6.05 -5.45
C LEU A 121 -14.42 7.21 -4.76
N GLU A 122 -14.85 8.45 -5.00
CA GLU A 122 -14.31 9.62 -4.31
C GLU A 122 -14.74 9.67 -2.84
N GLU A 123 -15.98 9.34 -2.52
CA GLU A 123 -16.44 9.19 -1.14
C GLU A 123 -15.59 8.16 -0.38
N LEU A 124 -15.32 7.02 -1.01
CA LEU A 124 -14.49 5.96 -0.44
C LEU A 124 -13.04 6.43 -0.24
N ALA A 125 -12.45 7.10 -1.22
CA ALA A 125 -11.10 7.66 -1.13
C ALA A 125 -11.00 8.71 -0.01
N SER A 126 -12.00 9.58 0.12
CA SER A 126 -12.08 10.57 1.20
C SER A 126 -12.12 9.92 2.59
N ALA A 127 -12.90 8.86 2.76
CA ALA A 127 -12.96 8.11 4.01
C ALA A 127 -11.60 7.46 4.35
N TYR A 128 -10.90 6.95 3.35
CA TYR A 128 -9.57 6.35 3.53
C TYR A 128 -8.51 7.39 3.90
N ARG A 129 -8.52 8.57 3.27
CA ARG A 129 -7.65 9.70 3.64
C ARG A 129 -7.85 10.10 5.10
N ALA A 130 -9.09 10.32 5.52
CA ALA A 130 -9.41 10.67 6.90
C ALA A 130 -8.97 9.59 7.92
N SER A 131 -9.00 8.31 7.54
CA SER A 131 -8.48 7.23 8.38
C SER A 131 -6.96 7.28 8.48
N ALA A 132 -6.27 7.48 7.36
CA ALA A 132 -4.81 7.56 7.32
C ALA A 132 -4.27 8.75 8.15
N GLU A 133 -4.94 9.89 8.12
CA GLU A 133 -4.59 11.06 8.94
C GLU A 133 -4.69 10.78 10.44
N ARG A 134 -5.73 10.09 10.89
CA ARG A 134 -5.88 9.70 12.29
C ARG A 134 -4.76 8.76 12.76
N GLU A 135 -4.34 7.82 11.92
CA GLU A 135 -3.26 6.89 12.26
C GLU A 135 -1.90 7.58 12.36
N THR A 136 -1.67 8.61 11.54
CA THR A 136 -0.42 9.39 11.59
C THR A 136 -0.41 10.39 12.75
N GLY A 137 -1.53 11.04 13.06
CA GLY A 137 -1.65 11.99 14.18
C GLY A 137 -1.51 11.35 15.55
N GLY A 138 -2.09 10.15 15.75
CA GLY A 138 -2.00 9.43 17.02
C GLY A 138 -0.61 8.86 17.35
N ALA A 139 0.30 8.77 16.35
CA ALA A 139 1.68 8.36 16.59
C ALA A 139 2.57 9.49 17.14
N ALA A 140 2.19 10.75 16.92
CA ALA A 140 2.93 11.92 17.39
C ALA A 140 2.69 12.24 18.87
N GLU A 141 1.53 11.86 19.44
CA GLU A 141 1.19 12.12 20.84
C GLU A 141 1.77 11.11 21.86
N LYS A 142 2.40 10.02 21.39
CA LYS A 142 2.93 8.97 22.28
C LYS A 142 4.46 9.01 22.46
N LYS A 143 5.10 10.11 22.12
CA LYS A 143 6.51 10.40 22.43
C LYS A 143 6.59 11.48 23.51
#